data_a57d9faed01ab741aea9ea388159f651
#
_entry.id   a57d9faed01ab741aea9ea388159f651
#
_cell.length_a   1.000
_cell.length_b   1.000
_cell.length_c   1.000
_cell.angle_alpha   90.00
_cell.angle_beta   90.00
_cell.angle_gamma   90.00
#
_symmetry.space_group_name_H-M   'P 1'
#
loop_
_entity.id
_entity.type
_entity.pdbx_description
1 polymer ?
#
loop_
_entity_poly.entity_id
_entity_poly.type
_entity_poly.pdbx_seq_one_letter_code
_entity_poly.pdbx_strand_id
1 'polypeptide(L)'
;MTSSSLEHLARTAYEAHRGAHPTDLPAWEETTEQEQQAWKVAVHAVAAQTGTTIMERAAPVRALVIQTGDKRRTFQAEFTAGRQGNLPIDDEFASGHHCRFLVAHGQWLVEDMGSTNGTWLNGRRFHAAQRLKKGDKIKIGHTVIVVVSA
;
A
#
# COMPACT_ATOMS: atom_id res chain seq x y z
N MET A 1 13.70 7.60 22.80
CA MET A 1 12.77 8.72 23.07
C MET A 1 12.75 9.02 24.55
N THR A 2 12.85 10.27 24.91
CA THR A 2 12.68 10.67 26.30
C THR A 2 11.18 10.72 26.64
N SER A 3 10.84 10.56 27.91
CA SER A 3 9.45 10.61 28.41
C SER A 3 8.73 11.91 28.00
N SER A 4 9.45 13.01 27.97
CA SER A 4 8.96 14.33 27.55
C SER A 4 8.57 14.39 26.06
N SER A 5 9.28 13.68 25.19
CA SER A 5 8.97 13.64 23.76
C SER A 5 7.70 12.85 23.47
N LEU A 6 7.47 11.76 24.21
CA LEU A 6 6.24 10.97 24.09
C LEU A 6 5.01 11.73 24.57
N GLU A 7 5.16 12.50 25.65
CA GLU A 7 4.09 13.33 26.16
C GLU A 7 3.69 14.42 25.18
N HIS A 8 4.66 15.08 24.57
CA HIS A 8 4.41 16.10 23.56
C HIS A 8 3.69 15.52 22.33
N LEU A 9 4.11 14.36 21.84
CA LEU A 9 3.48 13.69 20.71
C LEU A 9 2.06 13.22 21.05
N ALA A 10 1.86 12.66 22.23
CA ALA A 10 0.55 12.22 22.68
C ALA A 10 -0.44 13.38 22.79
N ARG A 11 0.01 14.50 23.37
CA ARG A 11 -0.76 15.73 23.46
C ARG A 11 -1.13 16.27 22.06
N THR A 12 -0.18 16.36 21.15
CA THR A 12 -0.41 16.84 19.79
C THR A 12 -1.42 15.96 19.04
N ALA A 13 -1.30 14.64 19.15
CA ALA A 13 -2.23 13.69 18.54
C ALA A 13 -3.64 13.79 19.14
N TYR A 14 -3.74 13.95 20.44
CA TYR A 14 -5.02 14.14 21.13
C TYR A 14 -5.72 15.42 20.71
N GLU A 15 -5.02 16.55 20.68
CA GLU A 15 -5.58 17.84 20.27
C GLU A 15 -6.00 17.83 18.79
N ALA A 16 -5.27 17.16 17.94
CA ALA A 16 -5.65 16.96 16.53
C ALA A 16 -6.93 16.12 16.42
N HIS A 17 -7.05 15.06 17.20
CA HIS A 17 -8.25 14.22 17.25
C HIS A 17 -9.46 15.02 17.77
N ARG A 18 -9.28 15.78 18.85
CA ARG A 18 -10.29 16.66 19.40
C ARG A 18 -10.79 17.70 18.38
N GLY A 19 -9.87 18.28 17.59
CA GLY A 19 -10.23 19.24 16.56
C GLY A 19 -11.00 18.64 15.37
N ALA A 20 -10.79 17.36 15.08
CA ALA A 20 -11.47 16.65 14.00
C ALA A 20 -12.88 16.15 14.41
N HIS A 21 -13.10 15.96 15.70
CA HIS A 21 -14.37 15.47 16.24
C HIS A 21 -14.88 16.46 17.29
N PRO A 22 -15.78 17.41 16.93
CA PRO A 22 -16.31 18.40 17.83
C PRO A 22 -17.35 17.81 18.77
N THR A 23 -16.98 16.79 19.49
CA THR A 23 -17.66 16.32 20.69
C THR A 23 -16.97 16.93 21.90
N ASP A 24 -17.69 17.12 22.98
CA ASP A 24 -17.18 17.70 24.23
C ASP A 24 -16.03 16.90 24.89
N LEU A 25 -14.93 16.79 24.14
CA LEU A 25 -13.71 16.19 24.69
C LEU A 25 -12.98 17.26 25.53
N PRO A 26 -12.59 16.95 26.76
CA PRO A 26 -11.87 17.87 27.61
C PRO A 26 -10.52 18.28 27.00
N ALA A 27 -9.94 19.36 27.46
CA ALA A 27 -8.58 19.72 27.09
C ALA A 27 -7.58 18.67 27.63
N TRP A 28 -6.41 18.56 27.01
CA TRP A 28 -5.39 17.58 27.44
C TRP A 28 -5.08 17.65 28.94
N GLU A 29 -5.02 18.86 29.48
CA GLU A 29 -4.77 19.11 30.89
C GLU A 29 -5.92 18.69 31.81
N GLU A 30 -7.13 18.56 31.26
CA GLU A 30 -8.33 18.15 31.99
C GLU A 30 -8.59 16.64 31.90
N THR A 31 -7.82 15.94 31.04
CA THR A 31 -7.93 14.48 30.93
C THR A 31 -7.32 13.79 32.13
N THR A 32 -7.85 12.64 32.47
CA THR A 32 -7.30 11.83 33.57
C THR A 32 -5.92 11.29 33.23
N GLU A 33 -5.10 11.07 34.22
CA GLU A 33 -3.77 10.49 34.05
C GLU A 33 -3.81 9.14 33.30
N GLN A 34 -4.87 8.37 33.51
CA GLN A 34 -5.11 7.11 32.81
C GLN A 34 -5.38 7.31 31.31
N GLU A 35 -6.15 8.30 30.93
CA GLU A 35 -6.41 8.66 29.54
C GLU A 35 -5.15 9.18 28.86
N GLN A 36 -4.41 10.04 29.52
CA GLN A 36 -3.12 10.53 29.03
C GLN A 36 -2.14 9.38 28.80
N GLN A 37 -2.10 8.42 29.69
CA GLN A 37 -1.25 7.25 29.55
C GLN A 37 -1.69 6.37 28.37
N ALA A 38 -2.98 6.18 28.17
CA ALA A 38 -3.52 5.44 27.04
C ALA A 38 -3.12 6.09 25.69
N TRP A 39 -3.16 7.41 25.60
CA TRP A 39 -2.70 8.14 24.42
C TRP A 39 -1.19 8.05 24.21
N LYS A 40 -0.40 8.09 25.27
CA LYS A 40 1.05 7.88 25.20
C LYS A 40 1.39 6.49 24.64
N VAL A 41 0.67 5.48 25.10
CA VAL A 41 0.83 4.10 24.60
C VAL A 41 0.39 3.99 23.15
N ALA A 42 -0.75 4.57 22.78
CA ALA A 42 -1.26 4.54 21.42
C ALA A 42 -0.30 5.23 20.43
N VAL A 43 0.21 6.39 20.77
CA VAL A 43 1.19 7.12 19.95
C VAL A 43 2.51 6.34 19.85
N HIS A 44 2.95 5.71 20.92
CA HIS A 44 4.15 4.88 20.88
C HIS A 44 3.97 3.65 19.99
N ALA A 45 2.81 2.98 20.05
CA ALA A 45 2.48 1.85 19.19
C ALA A 45 2.39 2.27 17.71
N VAL A 46 1.76 3.39 17.41
CA VAL A 46 1.70 3.95 16.07
C VAL A 46 3.09 4.34 15.58
N ALA A 47 3.89 5.01 16.41
CA ALA A 47 5.27 5.34 16.08
C ALA A 47 6.15 4.11 15.86
N ALA A 48 5.88 3.02 16.55
CA ALA A 48 6.58 1.75 16.35
C ALA A 48 6.13 1.01 15.08
N GLN A 49 4.89 1.19 14.68
CA GLN A 49 4.31 0.56 13.46
C GLN A 49 4.54 1.37 12.18
N THR A 50 4.38 2.66 12.25
CA THR A 50 4.69 3.58 11.14
C THR A 50 6.17 3.90 11.12
N GLY A 51 6.83 3.35 12.11
CA GLY A 51 8.21 3.48 12.28
C GLY A 51 8.68 4.87 12.00
N THR A 52 9.05 5.56 12.80
CA THR A 52 10.00 6.57 12.50
C THR A 52 10.46 6.49 11.09
N THR A 53 9.75 5.69 10.49
CA THR A 53 9.73 5.29 9.16
C THR A 53 9.45 6.40 8.20
N ILE A 54 9.20 7.56 8.66
CA ILE A 54 9.40 8.73 7.81
C ILE A 54 10.87 8.81 7.39
N MET A 55 11.79 8.31 8.18
CA MET A 55 13.23 8.28 7.91
C MET A 55 13.77 6.87 7.72
N GLU A 56 13.16 5.91 8.35
CA GLU A 56 13.31 4.53 7.99
C GLU A 56 12.40 4.30 6.81
N ARG A 57 13.02 4.18 5.66
CA ARG A 57 12.38 3.59 4.52
C ARG A 57 11.46 2.50 4.99
N ALA A 58 10.24 2.55 4.52
CA ALA A 58 9.43 1.36 4.44
C ALA A 58 10.36 0.18 4.20
N ALA A 59 10.20 -0.88 4.96
CA ALA A 59 10.97 -2.12 4.78
C ALA A 59 11.17 -2.30 3.28
N PRO A 60 12.38 -2.55 2.80
CA PRO A 60 12.66 -2.54 1.38
C PRO A 60 11.62 -3.41 0.71
N VAL A 61 10.80 -2.80 -0.09
CA VAL A 61 9.77 -3.52 -0.83
C VAL A 61 10.52 -4.56 -1.63
N ARG A 62 10.23 -5.80 -1.36
CA ARG A 62 10.82 -6.88 -2.12
C ARG A 62 10.49 -6.63 -3.59
N ALA A 63 11.51 -6.70 -4.43
CA ALA A 63 11.32 -6.52 -5.85
C ALA A 63 10.27 -7.49 -6.37
N LEU A 64 9.33 -6.99 -7.15
CA LEU A 64 8.37 -7.82 -7.86
C LEU A 64 9.06 -8.42 -9.07
N VAL A 65 9.15 -9.72 -9.12
CA VAL A 65 9.65 -10.45 -10.29
C VAL A 65 8.47 -11.08 -10.99
N ILE A 66 8.28 -10.72 -12.23
CA ILE A 66 7.23 -11.26 -13.10
C ILE A 66 7.82 -11.93 -14.33
N GLN A 67 7.09 -12.86 -14.87
CA GLN A 67 7.42 -13.54 -16.11
C GLN A 67 6.27 -13.42 -17.09
N THR A 68 6.60 -13.00 -18.32
CA THR A 68 5.67 -12.93 -19.44
C THR A 68 6.26 -13.75 -20.58
N GLY A 69 5.66 -14.90 -20.88
CA GLY A 69 6.29 -15.88 -21.78
C GLY A 69 7.67 -16.29 -21.26
N ASP A 70 8.69 -16.14 -22.08
CA ASP A 70 10.07 -16.49 -21.72
C ASP A 70 10.86 -15.33 -21.07
N LYS A 71 10.25 -14.14 -20.96
CA LYS A 71 10.89 -12.94 -20.45
C LYS A 71 10.57 -12.70 -19.01
N ARG A 72 11.61 -12.58 -18.17
CA ARG A 72 11.51 -12.12 -16.78
C ARG A 72 11.85 -10.65 -16.67
N ARG A 73 11.11 -9.96 -15.83
CA ARG A 73 11.37 -8.55 -15.49
C ARG A 73 11.26 -8.36 -13.99
N THR A 74 12.10 -7.50 -13.46
CA THR A 74 12.13 -7.15 -12.03
C THR A 74 11.79 -5.68 -11.88
N PHE A 75 10.87 -5.38 -11.00
CA PHE A 75 10.43 -4.03 -10.68
C PHE A 75 10.65 -3.75 -9.18
N GLN A 76 11.19 -2.59 -8.88
CA GLN A 76 11.44 -2.13 -7.50
C GLN A 76 10.55 -0.94 -7.13
N ALA A 77 9.81 -0.42 -8.09
CA ALA A 77 8.88 0.69 -7.93
C ALA A 77 7.58 0.39 -8.67
N GLU A 78 6.54 1.10 -8.34
CA GLU A 78 5.24 1.00 -9.01
C GLU A 78 5.35 1.21 -10.52
N PHE A 79 4.58 0.47 -11.26
CA PHE A 79 4.57 0.53 -12.73
C PHE A 79 3.20 0.18 -13.30
N THR A 80 3.00 0.52 -14.57
CA THR A 80 1.78 0.19 -15.31
C THR A 80 2.07 -0.86 -16.37
N ALA A 81 1.12 -1.74 -16.59
CA ALA A 81 1.14 -2.71 -17.69
C ALA A 81 0.05 -2.37 -18.70
N GLY A 82 0.36 -2.55 -19.97
CA GLY A 82 -0.51 -2.24 -21.09
C GLY A 82 0.28 -1.95 -22.35
N ARG A 83 -0.38 -1.65 -23.45
CA ARG A 83 0.33 -1.37 -24.72
C ARG A 83 1.26 -0.16 -24.63
N GLN A 84 0.95 0.80 -23.76
CA GLN A 84 1.71 2.03 -23.54
C GLN A 84 2.26 2.13 -22.11
N GLY A 85 2.19 1.05 -21.33
CA GLY A 85 2.68 1.01 -19.96
C GLY A 85 4.20 0.83 -19.85
N ASN A 86 4.72 0.92 -18.63
CA ASN A 86 6.12 0.62 -18.32
C ASN A 86 6.47 -0.84 -18.63
N LEU A 87 5.49 -1.74 -18.48
CA LEU A 87 5.53 -3.09 -18.98
C LEU A 87 4.68 -3.14 -20.26
N PRO A 88 5.29 -2.99 -21.44
CA PRO A 88 4.55 -3.05 -22.69
C PRO A 88 4.00 -4.46 -22.93
N ILE A 89 2.70 -4.54 -23.17
CA ILE A 89 1.98 -5.76 -23.49
C ILE A 89 1.61 -5.67 -24.98
N ASP A 90 2.22 -6.52 -25.77
CA ASP A 90 1.92 -6.63 -27.20
C ASP A 90 0.70 -7.55 -27.43
N ASP A 91 -0.46 -7.00 -27.13
CA ASP A 91 -1.74 -7.71 -27.19
C ASP A 91 -2.81 -6.70 -27.61
N GLU A 92 -3.52 -6.98 -28.69
CA GLU A 92 -4.57 -6.11 -29.21
C GLU A 92 -5.75 -5.92 -28.25
N PHE A 93 -5.95 -6.87 -27.33
CA PHE A 93 -6.98 -6.81 -26.30
C PHE A 93 -6.51 -6.10 -25.01
N ALA A 94 -5.25 -5.71 -24.94
CA ALA A 94 -4.74 -4.89 -23.86
C ALA A 94 -5.02 -3.41 -24.13
N SER A 95 -5.51 -2.72 -23.11
CA SER A 95 -5.63 -1.26 -23.15
C SER A 95 -4.27 -0.59 -23.08
N GLY A 96 -4.16 0.68 -23.47
CA GLY A 96 -2.91 1.44 -23.41
C GLY A 96 -2.29 1.42 -22.02
N HIS A 97 -3.08 1.77 -21.01
CA HIS A 97 -2.80 1.57 -19.59
C HIS A 97 -3.84 0.61 -19.04
N HIS A 98 -3.53 -0.67 -18.97
CA HIS A 98 -4.50 -1.71 -18.66
C HIS A 98 -4.65 -1.95 -17.18
N CYS A 99 -3.54 -2.12 -16.47
CA CYS A 99 -3.51 -2.26 -15.02
C CYS A 99 -2.25 -1.60 -14.44
N ARG A 100 -2.31 -1.35 -13.15
CA ARG A 100 -1.23 -0.76 -12.36
C ARG A 100 -0.78 -1.74 -11.29
N PHE A 101 0.52 -1.84 -11.13
CA PHE A 101 1.15 -2.54 -10.02
C PHE A 101 1.62 -1.51 -9.01
N LEU A 102 1.15 -1.62 -7.79
CA LEU A 102 1.43 -0.66 -6.73
C LEU A 102 1.86 -1.38 -5.45
N VAL A 103 2.45 -0.61 -4.56
CA VAL A 103 2.89 -1.12 -3.26
C VAL A 103 2.10 -0.45 -2.16
N ALA A 104 1.48 -1.26 -1.32
CA ALA A 104 0.82 -0.79 -0.13
C ALA A 104 1.14 -1.71 1.04
N HIS A 105 1.46 -1.13 2.19
CA HIS A 105 1.80 -1.87 3.41
C HIS A 105 2.91 -2.92 3.21
N GLY A 106 3.91 -2.58 2.39
CA GLY A 106 5.04 -3.49 2.09
C GLY A 106 4.69 -4.67 1.18
N GLN A 107 3.54 -4.62 0.51
CA GLN A 107 3.05 -5.70 -0.33
C GLN A 107 2.69 -5.19 -1.72
N TRP A 108 2.92 -6.02 -2.72
CA TRP A 108 2.52 -5.74 -4.08
C TRP A 108 1.04 -6.01 -4.30
N LEU A 109 0.39 -5.07 -4.98
CA LEU A 109 -0.99 -5.17 -5.42
C LEU A 109 -1.07 -4.91 -6.92
N VAL A 110 -2.12 -5.41 -7.55
CA VAL A 110 -2.50 -5.09 -8.93
C VAL A 110 -3.89 -4.48 -8.94
N GLU A 111 -4.06 -3.42 -9.71
CA GLU A 111 -5.33 -2.69 -9.85
C GLU A 111 -5.66 -2.50 -11.33
N ASP A 112 -6.90 -2.78 -11.71
CA ASP A 112 -7.38 -2.50 -13.06
C ASP A 112 -7.60 -0.99 -13.24
N MET A 113 -7.12 -0.44 -14.36
CA MET A 113 -7.22 1.00 -14.66
C MET A 113 -8.41 1.33 -15.56
N GLY A 114 -9.51 0.62 -15.40
CA GLY A 114 -10.68 0.79 -16.27
C GLY A 114 -10.47 0.21 -17.66
N SER A 115 -9.78 -0.92 -17.74
CA SER A 115 -9.51 -1.59 -19.01
C SER A 115 -10.79 -2.05 -19.71
N THR A 116 -10.79 -2.03 -21.02
CA THR A 116 -11.95 -2.42 -21.84
C THR A 116 -12.33 -3.89 -21.63
N ASN A 117 -11.35 -4.79 -21.57
CA ASN A 117 -11.57 -6.24 -21.48
C ASN A 117 -11.43 -6.78 -20.06
N GLY A 118 -11.01 -5.94 -19.10
CA GLY A 118 -10.80 -6.32 -17.72
C GLY A 118 -9.46 -7.01 -17.47
N THR A 119 -9.08 -7.05 -16.19
CA THR A 119 -7.91 -7.76 -15.68
C THR A 119 -8.37 -8.95 -14.86
N TRP A 120 -7.68 -10.08 -14.99
CA TRP A 120 -8.02 -11.34 -14.34
C TRP A 120 -6.86 -11.80 -13.46
N LEU A 121 -7.17 -12.19 -12.25
CA LEU A 121 -6.21 -12.78 -11.31
C LEU A 121 -6.64 -14.23 -11.02
N ASN A 122 -5.78 -15.18 -11.36
CA ASN A 122 -6.05 -16.62 -11.18
C ASN A 122 -7.43 -17.07 -11.75
N GLY A 123 -7.81 -16.51 -12.90
CA GLY A 123 -9.07 -16.82 -13.56
C GLY A 123 -10.29 -16.04 -13.06
N ARG A 124 -10.11 -15.12 -12.12
CA ARG A 124 -11.18 -14.25 -11.61
C ARG A 124 -10.96 -12.81 -12.03
N ARG A 125 -11.96 -12.23 -12.68
CA ARG A 125 -11.96 -10.80 -12.96
C ARG A 125 -12.09 -10.00 -11.67
N PHE A 126 -11.33 -8.93 -11.55
CA PHE A 126 -11.39 -8.04 -10.40
C PHE A 126 -11.53 -6.58 -10.82
N HIS A 127 -12.06 -5.76 -9.93
CA HIS A 127 -12.25 -4.33 -10.14
C HIS A 127 -11.55 -3.49 -9.05
N ALA A 128 -11.35 -4.09 -7.88
CA ALA A 128 -10.60 -3.49 -6.79
C ALA A 128 -9.18 -4.05 -6.74
N ALA A 129 -8.25 -3.29 -6.18
CA ALA A 129 -6.87 -3.72 -6.02
C ALA A 129 -6.76 -5.10 -5.33
N GLN A 130 -5.96 -5.98 -5.90
CA GLN A 130 -5.74 -7.34 -5.42
C GLN A 130 -4.30 -7.53 -4.99
N ARG A 131 -4.11 -8.16 -3.85
CA ARG A 131 -2.78 -8.51 -3.34
C ARG A 131 -2.17 -9.62 -4.19
N LEU A 132 -0.90 -9.43 -4.53
CA LEU A 132 -0.11 -10.39 -5.29
C LEU A 132 0.68 -11.31 -4.39
N LYS A 133 0.77 -12.56 -4.81
CA LYS A 133 1.59 -13.61 -4.19
C LYS A 133 2.41 -14.31 -5.25
N LYS A 134 3.49 -14.94 -4.82
CA LYS A 134 4.25 -15.84 -5.69
C LYS A 134 3.34 -16.91 -6.29
N GLY A 135 3.43 -17.11 -7.59
CA GLY A 135 2.64 -18.07 -8.34
C GLY A 135 1.33 -17.52 -8.92
N ASP A 136 0.94 -16.30 -8.56
CA ASP A 136 -0.27 -15.69 -9.12
C ASP A 136 -0.12 -15.45 -10.62
N LYS A 137 -1.24 -15.62 -11.32
CA LYS A 137 -1.35 -15.42 -12.77
C LYS A 137 -2.29 -14.27 -13.05
N ILE A 138 -1.76 -13.24 -13.69
CA ILE A 138 -2.52 -12.06 -14.11
C ILE A 138 -2.73 -12.16 -15.60
N LYS A 139 -3.98 -12.16 -16.04
CA LYS A 139 -4.33 -12.20 -17.47
C LYS A 139 -4.78 -10.82 -17.93
N ILE A 140 -4.15 -10.35 -19.00
CA ILE A 140 -4.45 -9.11 -19.71
C ILE A 140 -4.65 -9.45 -21.16
N GLY A 141 -5.90 -9.35 -21.65
CA GLY A 141 -6.23 -9.85 -22.99
C GLY A 141 -5.93 -11.35 -23.08
N HIS A 142 -5.05 -11.74 -23.98
CA HIS A 142 -4.55 -13.11 -24.13
C HIS A 142 -3.21 -13.34 -23.40
N THR A 143 -2.58 -12.28 -22.95
CA THR A 143 -1.26 -12.34 -22.29
C THR A 143 -1.41 -12.71 -20.83
N VAL A 144 -0.60 -13.66 -20.39
CA VAL A 144 -0.53 -14.08 -18.97
C VAL A 144 0.80 -13.66 -18.36
N ILE A 145 0.71 -12.95 -17.25
CA ILE A 145 1.85 -12.55 -16.42
C ILE A 145 1.88 -13.44 -15.19
N VAL A 146 2.98 -14.09 -14.94
CA VAL A 146 3.17 -14.94 -13.76
C VAL A 146 4.02 -14.21 -12.73
N VAL A 147 3.57 -14.17 -11.49
CA VAL A 147 4.33 -13.62 -10.37
C VAL A 147 5.34 -14.66 -9.90
N VAL A 148 6.62 -14.40 -10.12
CA VAL A 148 7.71 -15.28 -9.70
C VAL A 148 8.12 -15.00 -8.25
N SER A 149 8.12 -13.73 -7.87
CA SER A 149 8.38 -13.28 -6.51
C SER A 149 7.67 -11.94 -6.26
N ALA A 150 7.10 -11.79 -5.10
CA ALA A 150 6.45 -10.56 -4.66
C ALA A 150 6.74 -10.29 -3.18
#